data_55b65dd33dbc6b7702e428827f8dc64a
#
_entry.id   55b65dd33dbc6b7702e428827f8dc64a
#
_cell.length_a   1.000
_cell.length_b   1.000
_cell.length_c   1.000
_cell.angle_alpha   90.00
_cell.angle_beta   90.00
_cell.angle_gamma   90.00
#
_symmetry.space_group_name_H-M   'P 1'
#
loop_
_entity.id
_entity.type
_entity.pdbx_description
1 polymer ?
#
loop_
_entity_poly.entity_id
_entity_poly.type
_entity_poly.pdbx_seq_one_letter_code
_entity_poly.pdbx_strand_id
1 'polypeptide(L)'
;MSVRVFIDGKEGTTGLRIFDRLADRPEFSLLTLPEDRRKDPAERQACLHEADIAILCLPDAAAKESVALAQGSRARILDTSTAHRVASGWAYGFPELSDAHRKAVMEGKFVAVPGCHASGFIALAAPLMQAGLLPGDAQLSCFSLTGYSGGGRKMIAEYEAPMRSPSLDSPRQYGLSQGHKHLPEMQRVPGLKTPPLFAPVVADYYSGMEVTVPLFRSQLRCGEHPVQEVTECLKAHYAGSRVVHVASEADIEGMNGFIPAGGMSGRDDMLLMVLGNDERLQLVSLFDNLGKGSSGAAVQCLNLMLGLDETYGLKLV
;
A
#
# COMPACT_ATOMS: atom_id res chain seq x y z
N MET A 1 8.77 -19.20 -22.56
CA MET A 1 8.22 -17.97 -23.21
C MET A 1 8.20 -16.88 -22.17
N SER A 2 8.61 -15.66 -22.51
CA SER A 2 8.53 -14.52 -21.59
C SER A 2 7.08 -14.06 -21.42
N VAL A 3 6.73 -13.61 -20.22
CA VAL A 3 5.41 -13.04 -19.90
C VAL A 3 5.35 -11.61 -20.45
N ARG A 4 4.34 -11.30 -21.26
CA ARG A 4 4.14 -9.95 -21.81
C ARG A 4 3.42 -9.08 -20.79
N VAL A 5 4.10 -8.04 -20.33
CA VAL A 5 3.57 -7.11 -19.33
C VAL A 5 3.40 -5.73 -19.96
N PHE A 6 2.17 -5.26 -20.02
CA PHE A 6 1.86 -3.88 -20.43
C PHE A 6 1.78 -2.97 -19.22
N ILE A 7 2.57 -1.88 -19.22
CA ILE A 7 2.50 -0.85 -18.16
C ILE A 7 1.81 0.38 -18.73
N ASP A 8 0.50 0.50 -18.46
CA ASP A 8 -0.30 1.66 -18.84
C ASP A 8 -0.09 2.79 -17.81
N GLY A 9 0.45 3.92 -18.28
CA GLY A 9 0.84 5.04 -17.41
C GLY A 9 2.27 4.94 -16.87
N LYS A 10 3.20 4.32 -17.61
CA LYS A 10 4.64 4.20 -17.28
C LYS A 10 5.25 5.51 -16.78
N GLU A 11 4.84 6.65 -17.33
CA GLU A 11 5.42 7.97 -17.04
C GLU A 11 5.07 8.51 -15.63
N GLY A 12 4.14 7.91 -14.91
CA GLY A 12 3.82 8.26 -13.52
C GLY A 12 4.93 7.80 -12.55
N THR A 13 4.96 8.36 -11.32
CA THR A 13 5.96 7.98 -10.30
C THR A 13 5.93 6.47 -10.01
N THR A 14 4.75 5.90 -9.83
CA THR A 14 4.59 4.45 -9.59
C THR A 14 4.93 3.63 -10.84
N GLY A 15 4.46 4.06 -12.02
CA GLY A 15 4.68 3.36 -13.29
C GLY A 15 6.15 3.30 -13.68
N LEU A 16 6.89 4.40 -13.53
CA LEU A 16 8.33 4.43 -13.78
C LEU A 16 9.09 3.48 -12.85
N ARG A 17 8.78 3.49 -11.55
CA ARG A 17 9.41 2.58 -10.58
C ARG A 17 9.11 1.11 -10.86
N ILE A 18 7.89 0.78 -11.26
CA ILE A 18 7.55 -0.59 -11.66
C ILE A 18 8.32 -0.97 -12.92
N PHE A 19 8.36 -0.06 -13.91
CA PHE A 19 9.14 -0.30 -15.13
C PHE A 19 10.61 -0.59 -14.82
N ASP A 20 11.27 0.26 -14.02
CA ASP A 20 12.68 0.09 -13.66
C ASP A 20 12.94 -1.23 -12.91
N ARG A 21 12.01 -1.68 -12.07
CA ARG A 21 12.10 -2.97 -11.36
C ARG A 21 11.93 -4.19 -12.26
N LEU A 22 11.22 -4.04 -13.38
CA LEU A 22 10.94 -5.14 -14.30
C LEU A 22 11.86 -5.15 -15.53
N ALA A 23 12.53 -4.05 -15.83
CA ALA A 23 13.31 -3.87 -17.07
C ALA A 23 14.46 -4.90 -17.20
N ASP A 24 15.12 -5.24 -16.11
CA ASP A 24 16.24 -6.17 -16.09
C ASP A 24 15.82 -7.62 -15.77
N ARG A 25 14.52 -7.89 -15.72
CA ARG A 25 13.99 -9.22 -15.41
C ARG A 25 13.73 -10.02 -16.70
N PRO A 26 14.52 -11.05 -17.00
CA PRO A 26 14.50 -11.76 -18.30
C PRO A 26 13.20 -12.53 -18.56
N GLU A 27 12.41 -12.83 -17.51
CA GLU A 27 11.11 -13.49 -17.63
C GLU A 27 10.04 -12.58 -18.21
N PHE A 28 10.26 -11.25 -18.28
CA PHE A 28 9.29 -10.29 -18.81
C PHE A 28 9.65 -9.73 -20.19
N SER A 29 8.63 -9.53 -20.99
CA SER A 29 8.67 -8.71 -22.20
C SER A 29 7.77 -7.50 -21.97
N LEU A 30 8.37 -6.34 -21.75
CA LEU A 30 7.61 -5.12 -21.43
C LEU A 30 7.03 -4.50 -22.69
N LEU A 31 5.71 -4.32 -22.70
CA LEU A 31 4.98 -3.57 -23.72
C LEU A 31 4.83 -2.13 -23.23
N THR A 32 5.25 -1.18 -24.04
CA THR A 32 5.11 0.25 -23.74
C THR A 32 4.65 1.00 -24.99
N LEU A 33 3.88 2.06 -24.77
CA LEU A 33 3.47 2.95 -25.86
C LEU A 33 4.38 4.18 -25.93
N PRO A 34 4.70 4.67 -27.13
CA PRO A 34 5.36 5.96 -27.33
C PRO A 34 4.54 7.09 -26.69
N GLU A 35 5.21 8.18 -26.31
CA GLU A 35 4.57 9.28 -25.59
C GLU A 35 3.41 9.93 -26.39
N ASP A 36 3.56 10.05 -27.70
CA ASP A 36 2.55 10.60 -28.60
C ASP A 36 1.30 9.71 -28.76
N ARG A 37 1.41 8.39 -28.50
CA ARG A 37 0.31 7.43 -28.64
C ARG A 37 -0.23 6.90 -27.31
N ARG A 38 0.40 7.21 -26.20
CA ARG A 38 0.01 6.67 -24.86
C ARG A 38 -1.43 6.99 -24.44
N LYS A 39 -2.07 7.98 -25.06
CA LYS A 39 -3.47 8.35 -24.81
C LYS A 39 -4.44 7.85 -25.88
N ASP A 40 -3.93 7.22 -26.94
CA ASP A 40 -4.78 6.67 -28.01
C ASP A 40 -5.49 5.41 -27.50
N PRO A 41 -6.84 5.39 -27.47
CA PRO A 41 -7.59 4.25 -26.99
C PRO A 41 -7.36 2.97 -27.82
N ALA A 42 -7.17 3.08 -29.12
CA ALA A 42 -6.96 1.92 -29.99
C ALA A 42 -5.58 1.27 -29.75
N GLU A 43 -4.54 2.07 -29.60
CA GLU A 43 -3.20 1.58 -29.29
C GLU A 43 -3.15 0.97 -27.87
N ARG A 44 -3.80 1.60 -26.89
CA ARG A 44 -3.94 1.04 -25.54
C ARG A 44 -4.68 -0.28 -25.55
N GLN A 45 -5.80 -0.36 -26.28
CA GLN A 45 -6.55 -1.59 -26.44
C GLN A 45 -5.71 -2.70 -27.07
N ALA A 46 -4.96 -2.40 -28.13
CA ALA A 46 -4.07 -3.37 -28.77
C ALA A 46 -3.05 -3.95 -27.78
N CYS A 47 -2.37 -3.10 -27.00
CA CYS A 47 -1.43 -3.55 -25.97
C CYS A 47 -2.12 -4.36 -24.86
N LEU A 48 -3.32 -3.95 -24.40
CA LEU A 48 -4.10 -4.68 -23.40
C LEU A 48 -4.52 -6.08 -23.88
N HIS A 49 -4.84 -6.22 -25.16
CA HIS A 49 -5.20 -7.51 -25.76
C HIS A 49 -3.99 -8.39 -26.07
N GLU A 50 -2.83 -7.80 -26.30
CA GLU A 50 -1.58 -8.53 -26.51
C GLU A 50 -0.97 -9.04 -25.19
N ALA A 51 -1.12 -8.29 -24.10
CA ALA A 51 -0.51 -8.57 -22.80
C ALA A 51 -1.04 -9.86 -22.17
N ASP A 52 -0.19 -10.49 -21.35
CA ASP A 52 -0.58 -11.53 -20.40
C ASP A 52 -0.98 -10.90 -19.06
N ILE A 53 -0.29 -9.79 -18.67
CA ILE A 53 -0.64 -8.94 -17.52
C ILE A 53 -0.59 -7.48 -17.95
N ALA A 54 -1.56 -6.69 -17.50
CA ALA A 54 -1.54 -5.24 -17.63
C ALA A 54 -1.49 -4.59 -16.24
N ILE A 55 -0.52 -3.69 -16.03
CA ILE A 55 -0.35 -2.91 -14.82
C ILE A 55 -0.84 -1.49 -15.10
N LEU A 56 -1.89 -1.07 -14.39
CA LEU A 56 -2.48 0.25 -14.57
C LEU A 56 -1.89 1.23 -13.54
N CYS A 57 -1.13 2.21 -14.00
CA CYS A 57 -0.53 3.28 -13.19
C CYS A 57 -1.16 4.64 -13.56
N LEU A 58 -2.48 4.71 -13.53
CA LEU A 58 -3.30 5.76 -14.10
C LEU A 58 -4.16 6.47 -13.05
N PRO A 59 -4.63 7.69 -13.31
CA PRO A 59 -5.75 8.28 -12.57
C PRO A 59 -7.01 7.41 -12.71
N ASP A 60 -7.90 7.48 -11.70
CA ASP A 60 -9.07 6.61 -11.56
C ASP A 60 -9.95 6.51 -12.82
N ALA A 61 -10.23 7.64 -13.47
CA ALA A 61 -11.04 7.66 -14.70
C ALA A 61 -10.37 6.88 -15.85
N ALA A 62 -9.07 7.09 -16.04
CA ALA A 62 -8.30 6.41 -17.08
C ALA A 62 -8.08 4.92 -16.75
N ALA A 63 -7.97 4.55 -15.46
CA ALA A 63 -7.91 3.15 -15.05
C ALA A 63 -9.20 2.41 -15.36
N LYS A 64 -10.36 3.03 -15.10
CA LYS A 64 -11.67 2.48 -15.48
C LYS A 64 -11.81 2.31 -17.00
N GLU A 65 -11.33 3.29 -17.77
CA GLU A 65 -11.30 3.20 -19.23
C GLU A 65 -10.43 2.03 -19.70
N SER A 66 -9.21 1.86 -19.15
CA SER A 66 -8.33 0.73 -19.49
C SER A 66 -8.98 -0.62 -19.20
N VAL A 67 -9.67 -0.74 -18.06
CA VAL A 67 -10.42 -1.97 -17.74
C VAL A 67 -11.52 -2.26 -18.78
N ALA A 68 -12.22 -1.21 -19.23
CA ALA A 68 -13.21 -1.35 -20.30
C ALA A 68 -12.57 -1.75 -21.66
N LEU A 69 -11.44 -1.14 -22.02
CA LEU A 69 -10.67 -1.49 -23.23
C LEU A 69 -10.12 -2.92 -23.17
N ALA A 70 -9.79 -3.42 -21.98
CA ALA A 70 -9.32 -4.80 -21.79
C ALA A 70 -10.44 -5.85 -21.84
N GLN A 71 -11.70 -5.45 -22.02
CA GLN A 71 -12.81 -6.40 -22.09
C GLN A 71 -12.63 -7.38 -23.25
N GLY A 72 -12.81 -8.67 -22.97
CA GLY A 72 -12.57 -9.73 -23.94
C GLY A 72 -11.11 -10.17 -24.09
N SER A 73 -10.15 -9.45 -23.50
CA SER A 73 -8.74 -9.87 -23.48
C SER A 73 -8.49 -11.00 -22.47
N ARG A 74 -7.36 -11.70 -22.67
CA ARG A 74 -6.85 -12.68 -21.71
C ARG A 74 -6.06 -12.05 -20.58
N ALA A 75 -5.69 -10.78 -20.70
CA ALA A 75 -4.84 -10.10 -19.74
C ALA A 75 -5.43 -10.12 -18.33
N ARG A 76 -4.59 -10.43 -17.35
CA ARG A 76 -4.89 -10.17 -15.93
C ARG A 76 -4.51 -8.74 -15.60
N ILE A 77 -5.31 -8.07 -14.81
CA ILE A 77 -5.14 -6.63 -14.52
C ILE A 77 -4.65 -6.43 -13.10
N LEU A 78 -3.57 -5.66 -12.95
CA LEU A 78 -3.07 -5.16 -11.68
C LEU A 78 -3.21 -3.64 -11.65
N ASP A 79 -4.17 -3.12 -10.87
CA ASP A 79 -4.48 -1.68 -10.83
C ASP A 79 -3.89 -1.02 -9.58
N THR A 80 -3.09 0.03 -9.77
CA THR A 80 -2.50 0.81 -8.66
C THR A 80 -3.34 2.05 -8.31
N SER A 81 -4.41 2.34 -9.07
CA SER A 81 -5.32 3.46 -8.80
C SER A 81 -6.22 3.19 -7.59
N THR A 82 -7.01 4.18 -7.20
CA THR A 82 -8.02 4.00 -6.15
C THR A 82 -9.36 3.47 -6.68
N ALA A 83 -9.49 3.37 -8.02
CA ALA A 83 -10.77 3.10 -8.68
C ALA A 83 -11.42 1.76 -8.29
N HIS A 84 -10.60 0.75 -7.99
CA HIS A 84 -11.07 -0.63 -7.88
C HIS A 84 -10.76 -1.31 -6.53
N ARG A 85 -10.12 -0.62 -5.58
CA ARG A 85 -9.65 -1.21 -4.30
C ARG A 85 -10.74 -1.83 -3.45
N VAL A 86 -11.97 -1.35 -3.58
CA VAL A 86 -13.14 -1.86 -2.86
C VAL A 86 -14.28 -2.27 -3.82
N ALA A 87 -13.96 -2.44 -5.10
CA ALA A 87 -14.93 -2.85 -6.11
C ALA A 87 -15.18 -4.36 -6.05
N SER A 88 -16.43 -4.76 -6.27
CA SER A 88 -16.77 -6.19 -6.38
C SER A 88 -16.04 -6.86 -7.53
N GLY A 89 -15.58 -8.09 -7.32
CA GLY A 89 -14.82 -8.86 -8.33
C GLY A 89 -13.34 -8.52 -8.42
N TRP A 90 -12.84 -7.62 -7.56
CA TRP A 90 -11.41 -7.29 -7.47
C TRP A 90 -10.80 -7.90 -6.21
N ALA A 91 -9.66 -8.56 -6.36
CA ALA A 91 -8.85 -8.99 -5.23
C ALA A 91 -8.12 -7.77 -4.64
N TYR A 92 -8.13 -7.64 -3.32
CA TYR A 92 -7.34 -6.62 -2.63
C TYR A 92 -5.89 -7.08 -2.50
N GLY A 93 -4.96 -6.34 -3.05
CA GLY A 93 -3.54 -6.69 -3.23
C GLY A 93 -2.70 -6.61 -1.95
N PHE A 94 -3.21 -7.16 -0.85
CA PHE A 94 -2.50 -7.31 0.42
C PHE A 94 -2.58 -8.78 0.86
N PRO A 95 -1.69 -9.63 0.33
CA PRO A 95 -1.78 -11.09 0.49
C PRO A 95 -1.58 -11.56 1.94
N GLU A 96 -0.95 -10.77 2.80
CA GLU A 96 -0.70 -11.11 4.20
C GLU A 96 -1.94 -10.99 5.11
N LEU A 97 -3.05 -10.44 4.61
CA LEU A 97 -4.27 -10.29 5.41
C LEU A 97 -4.96 -11.62 5.72
N SER A 98 -4.84 -12.63 4.86
CA SER A 98 -5.29 -14.01 5.10
C SER A 98 -4.94 -14.91 3.90
N ASP A 99 -5.05 -16.22 4.08
CA ASP A 99 -4.93 -17.20 2.99
C ASP A 99 -5.94 -16.94 1.86
N ALA A 100 -7.14 -16.48 2.20
CA ALA A 100 -8.15 -16.12 1.21
C ALA A 100 -7.73 -14.91 0.36
N HIS A 101 -7.12 -13.87 0.96
CA HIS A 101 -6.57 -12.73 0.23
C HIS A 101 -5.40 -13.17 -0.66
N ARG A 102 -4.49 -13.97 -0.13
CA ARG A 102 -3.36 -14.53 -0.89
C ARG A 102 -3.85 -15.30 -2.12
N LYS A 103 -4.78 -16.22 -1.91
CA LYS A 103 -5.40 -17.01 -3.00
C LYS A 103 -6.10 -16.10 -4.02
N ALA A 104 -6.85 -15.11 -3.57
CA ALA A 104 -7.53 -14.16 -4.45
C ALA A 104 -6.55 -13.38 -5.34
N VAL A 105 -5.38 -12.97 -4.80
CA VAL A 105 -4.32 -12.34 -5.59
C VAL A 105 -3.72 -13.32 -6.59
N MET A 106 -3.43 -14.55 -6.17
CA MET A 106 -2.83 -15.57 -7.04
C MET A 106 -3.73 -15.95 -8.22
N GLU A 107 -5.03 -16.09 -8.00
CA GLU A 107 -5.99 -16.62 -8.99
C GLU A 107 -6.81 -15.51 -9.67
N GLY A 108 -6.89 -14.32 -9.07
CA GLY A 108 -7.76 -13.24 -9.53
C GLY A 108 -7.38 -12.70 -10.91
N LYS A 109 -8.37 -12.47 -11.76
CA LYS A 109 -8.19 -11.75 -13.02
C LYS A 109 -7.92 -10.26 -12.78
N PHE A 110 -8.50 -9.70 -11.72
CA PHE A 110 -8.42 -8.29 -11.35
C PHE A 110 -7.86 -8.17 -9.93
N VAL A 111 -6.74 -7.48 -9.78
CA VAL A 111 -6.09 -7.22 -8.48
C VAL A 111 -5.89 -5.72 -8.32
N ALA A 112 -6.32 -5.17 -7.19
CA ALA A 112 -6.14 -3.75 -6.86
C ALA A 112 -5.06 -3.58 -5.78
N VAL A 113 -4.00 -2.85 -6.09
CA VAL A 113 -2.91 -2.56 -5.16
C VAL A 113 -3.39 -1.54 -4.11
N PRO A 114 -3.15 -1.78 -2.82
CA PRO A 114 -3.54 -0.88 -1.73
C PRO A 114 -2.97 0.53 -1.86
N GLY A 115 -3.65 1.51 -1.25
CA GLY A 115 -3.08 2.82 -1.03
C GLY A 115 -2.09 2.82 0.14
N CYS A 116 -1.04 3.65 0.05
CA CYS A 116 0.03 3.63 1.04
C CYS A 116 -0.46 3.86 2.49
N HIS A 117 -1.23 4.91 2.75
CA HIS A 117 -1.80 5.13 4.10
C HIS A 117 -2.71 3.99 4.56
N ALA A 118 -3.50 3.46 3.64
CA ALA A 118 -4.41 2.36 3.95
C ALA A 118 -3.66 1.06 4.25
N SER A 119 -2.55 0.78 3.54
CA SER A 119 -1.72 -0.38 3.82
C SER A 119 -1.28 -0.42 5.28
N GLY A 120 -0.75 0.70 5.80
CA GLY A 120 -0.32 0.78 7.19
C GLY A 120 -1.47 0.62 8.19
N PHE A 121 -2.58 1.32 7.96
CA PHE A 121 -3.75 1.23 8.82
C PHE A 121 -4.36 -0.18 8.83
N ILE A 122 -4.53 -0.77 7.66
CA ILE A 122 -5.16 -2.09 7.50
C ILE A 122 -4.27 -3.18 8.12
N ALA A 123 -2.94 -3.08 7.96
CA ALA A 123 -2.00 -4.00 8.58
C ALA A 123 -2.13 -4.05 10.10
N LEU A 124 -2.49 -2.93 10.73
CA LEU A 124 -2.69 -2.83 12.18
C LEU A 124 -4.11 -3.25 12.60
N ALA A 125 -5.13 -2.76 11.89
CA ALA A 125 -6.52 -2.91 12.31
C ALA A 125 -7.14 -4.26 11.91
N ALA A 126 -6.85 -4.78 10.73
CA ALA A 126 -7.50 -5.99 10.22
C ALA A 126 -7.23 -7.25 11.08
N PRO A 127 -6.01 -7.52 11.55
CA PRO A 127 -5.76 -8.65 12.44
C PRO A 127 -6.54 -8.59 13.75
N LEU A 128 -6.62 -7.41 14.36
CA LEU A 128 -7.35 -7.20 15.62
C LEU A 128 -8.87 -7.36 15.43
N MET A 129 -9.39 -6.92 14.29
CA MET A 129 -10.80 -7.14 13.92
C MET A 129 -11.10 -8.61 13.71
N GLN A 130 -10.23 -9.33 13.00
CA GLN A 130 -10.38 -10.77 12.74
C GLN A 130 -10.28 -11.60 14.03
N ALA A 131 -9.43 -11.21 14.96
CA ALA A 131 -9.29 -11.83 16.28
C ALA A 131 -10.41 -11.42 17.24
N GLY A 132 -11.29 -10.47 16.89
CA GLY A 132 -12.35 -9.98 17.77
C GLY A 132 -11.87 -9.04 18.89
N LEU A 133 -10.60 -8.65 18.89
CA LEU A 133 -10.03 -7.69 19.84
C LEU A 133 -10.55 -6.25 19.60
N LEU A 134 -10.84 -5.90 18.36
CA LEU A 134 -11.53 -4.65 18.00
C LEU A 134 -12.97 -4.96 17.59
N PRO A 135 -13.99 -4.28 18.15
CA PRO A 135 -15.36 -4.43 17.69
C PRO A 135 -15.58 -3.68 16.37
N GLY A 136 -16.52 -4.17 15.53
CA GLY A 136 -16.80 -3.58 14.22
C GLY A 136 -17.30 -2.13 14.25
N ASP A 137 -17.78 -1.65 15.39
CA ASP A 137 -18.19 -0.26 15.65
C ASP A 137 -17.12 0.58 16.36
N ALA A 138 -15.90 0.06 16.50
CA ALA A 138 -14.79 0.83 17.02
C ALA A 138 -14.60 2.14 16.22
N GLN A 139 -14.56 3.26 16.93
CA GLN A 139 -14.23 4.56 16.34
C GLN A 139 -12.73 4.77 16.44
N LEU A 140 -12.04 4.56 15.33
CA LEU A 140 -10.60 4.63 15.27
C LEU A 140 -10.12 5.99 14.75
N SER A 141 -8.96 6.42 15.23
CA SER A 141 -8.19 7.51 14.66
C SER A 141 -6.96 6.95 13.96
N CYS A 142 -6.52 7.62 12.91
CA CYS A 142 -5.32 7.28 12.17
C CYS A 142 -4.52 8.54 11.89
N PHE A 143 -3.36 8.66 12.49
CA PHE A 143 -2.36 9.65 12.16
C PHE A 143 -1.36 9.01 11.18
N SER A 144 -0.96 9.74 10.14
CA SER A 144 -0.06 9.16 9.14
C SER A 144 0.90 10.21 8.61
N LEU A 145 2.18 10.00 8.83
CA LEU A 145 3.28 10.85 8.39
C LEU A 145 3.96 10.23 7.17
N THR A 146 4.12 10.99 6.08
CA THR A 146 4.69 10.49 4.82
C THR A 146 5.64 11.47 4.17
N GLY A 147 6.63 10.94 3.45
CA GLY A 147 7.46 11.72 2.55
C GLY A 147 6.67 12.28 1.35
N TYR A 148 7.19 13.36 0.75
CA TYR A 148 6.50 14.09 -0.32
C TYR A 148 6.36 13.31 -1.64
N SER A 149 7.13 12.26 -1.85
CA SER A 149 7.01 11.42 -3.06
C SER A 149 5.63 10.77 -3.23
N GLY A 150 4.87 10.60 -2.11
CA GLY A 150 3.50 10.08 -2.12
C GLY A 150 2.50 10.94 -2.88
N GLY A 151 2.77 12.24 -3.04
CA GLY A 151 1.96 13.17 -3.83
C GLY A 151 2.25 13.14 -5.34
N GLY A 152 3.16 12.27 -5.78
CA GLY A 152 3.53 12.10 -7.18
C GLY A 152 4.36 13.26 -7.75
N ARG A 153 4.56 13.25 -9.07
CA ARG A 153 5.46 14.18 -9.78
C ARG A 153 5.26 15.65 -9.44
N LYS A 154 4.01 16.10 -9.29
CA LYS A 154 3.70 17.50 -9.00
C LYS A 154 4.25 17.89 -7.63
N MET A 155 3.99 17.10 -6.60
CA MET A 155 4.47 17.39 -5.25
C MET A 155 6.00 17.25 -5.15
N ILE A 156 6.59 16.26 -5.81
CA ILE A 156 8.05 16.12 -5.90
C ILE A 156 8.66 17.39 -6.49
N ALA A 157 8.14 17.88 -7.63
CA ALA A 157 8.63 19.10 -8.24
C ALA A 157 8.46 20.36 -7.36
N GLU A 158 7.40 20.42 -6.54
CA GLU A 158 7.19 21.51 -5.58
C GLU A 158 8.26 21.51 -4.46
N TYR A 159 8.56 20.32 -3.91
CA TYR A 159 9.54 20.18 -2.81
C TYR A 159 10.99 20.33 -3.29
N GLU A 160 11.29 19.92 -4.51
CA GLU A 160 12.65 19.97 -5.10
C GLU A 160 12.94 21.25 -5.88
N ALA A 161 11.97 22.17 -5.95
CA ALA A 161 12.16 23.46 -6.63
C ALA A 161 13.24 24.32 -5.93
N PRO A 162 14.17 24.96 -6.69
CA PRO A 162 15.21 25.81 -6.11
C PRO A 162 14.69 26.97 -5.26
N MET A 163 13.51 27.48 -5.59
CA MET A 163 12.81 28.57 -4.87
C MET A 163 11.43 28.07 -4.42
N ARG A 164 11.41 27.07 -3.52
CA ARG A 164 10.16 26.53 -2.98
C ARG A 164 9.55 27.43 -1.90
N SER A 165 8.26 27.30 -1.68
CA SER A 165 7.59 28.02 -0.61
C SER A 165 8.15 27.62 0.77
N PRO A 166 8.41 28.58 1.69
CA PRO A 166 8.83 28.26 3.07
C PRO A 166 7.83 27.39 3.84
N SER A 167 6.55 27.35 3.42
CA SER A 167 5.55 26.45 4.01
C SER A 167 5.86 24.96 3.81
N LEU A 168 6.77 24.62 2.89
CA LEU A 168 7.23 23.24 2.64
C LEU A 168 8.31 22.77 3.62
N ASP A 169 8.91 23.68 4.38
CA ASP A 169 9.98 23.38 5.33
C ASP A 169 9.45 22.75 6.63
N SER A 170 8.12 22.71 6.81
CA SER A 170 7.48 22.09 7.95
C SER A 170 6.46 21.03 7.54
N PRO A 171 6.17 20.02 8.41
CA PRO A 171 5.12 19.05 8.15
C PRO A 171 3.76 19.71 7.94
N ARG A 172 3.02 19.28 6.92
CA ARG A 172 1.72 19.85 6.55
C ARG A 172 0.64 18.79 6.59
N GLN A 173 -0.38 18.98 7.43
CA GLN A 173 -1.57 18.15 7.41
C GLN A 173 -2.41 18.48 6.16
N TYR A 174 -2.99 17.46 5.55
CA TYR A 174 -3.90 17.57 4.42
C TYR A 174 -5.13 16.69 4.60
N GLY A 175 -6.02 16.61 3.61
CA GLY A 175 -7.26 15.82 3.76
C GLY A 175 -8.21 16.38 4.82
N LEU A 176 -8.19 17.71 5.04
CA LEU A 176 -8.87 18.39 6.15
C LEU A 176 -10.40 18.22 6.15
N SER A 177 -11.00 17.93 4.98
CA SER A 177 -12.44 17.66 4.85
C SER A 177 -12.84 16.25 5.24
N GLN A 178 -11.93 15.39 5.68
CA GLN A 178 -12.17 13.95 5.94
C GLN A 178 -12.73 13.19 4.71
N GLY A 179 -12.43 13.67 3.50
CA GLY A 179 -12.85 13.08 2.22
C GLY A 179 -11.72 12.37 1.47
N HIS A 180 -10.70 11.85 2.17
CA HIS A 180 -9.53 11.23 1.54
C HIS A 180 -9.90 9.92 0.82
N LYS A 181 -9.33 9.73 -0.38
CA LYS A 181 -9.60 8.59 -1.27
C LYS A 181 -9.22 7.21 -0.69
N HIS A 182 -8.42 7.14 0.39
CA HIS A 182 -8.09 5.90 1.07
C HIS A 182 -9.11 5.50 2.15
N LEU A 183 -10.00 6.38 2.58
CA LEU A 183 -10.98 6.07 3.62
C LEU A 183 -11.90 4.88 3.30
N PRO A 184 -12.38 4.70 2.05
CA PRO A 184 -13.21 3.54 1.72
C PRO A 184 -12.50 2.20 1.93
N GLU A 185 -11.20 2.08 1.61
CA GLU A 185 -10.43 0.86 1.83
C GLU A 185 -10.10 0.67 3.32
N MET A 186 -9.73 1.75 4.03
CA MET A 186 -9.48 1.71 5.48
C MET A 186 -10.73 1.29 6.27
N GLN A 187 -11.92 1.58 5.77
CA GLN A 187 -13.17 1.15 6.38
C GLN A 187 -13.54 -0.30 6.02
N ARG A 188 -13.59 -0.60 4.72
CA ARG A 188 -14.21 -1.85 4.22
C ARG A 188 -13.33 -3.06 4.39
N VAL A 189 -12.01 -2.93 4.21
CA VAL A 189 -11.11 -4.09 4.26
C VAL A 189 -11.00 -4.65 5.67
N PRO A 190 -10.82 -3.86 6.74
CA PRO A 190 -10.87 -4.39 8.11
C PRO A 190 -12.28 -4.77 8.58
N GLY A 191 -13.34 -4.25 7.94
CA GLY A 191 -14.73 -4.51 8.34
C GLY A 191 -15.29 -3.51 9.35
N LEU A 192 -14.79 -2.27 9.39
CA LEU A 192 -15.29 -1.20 10.25
C LEU A 192 -16.64 -0.69 9.75
N LYS A 193 -17.58 -0.37 10.68
CA LYS A 193 -18.86 0.25 10.36
C LYS A 193 -18.71 1.70 9.90
N THR A 194 -17.70 2.41 10.42
CA THR A 194 -17.41 3.81 10.07
C THR A 194 -15.94 3.95 9.65
N PRO A 195 -15.61 4.86 8.71
CA PRO A 195 -14.23 5.14 8.38
C PRO A 195 -13.50 5.74 9.59
N PRO A 196 -12.17 5.54 9.72
CA PRO A 196 -11.42 6.17 10.79
C PRO A 196 -11.35 7.70 10.62
N LEU A 197 -11.21 8.44 11.73
CA LEU A 197 -10.78 9.83 11.67
C LEU A 197 -9.33 9.84 11.16
N PHE A 198 -9.10 10.47 10.01
CA PHE A 198 -7.82 10.37 9.31
C PHE A 198 -7.09 11.72 9.27
N ALA A 199 -5.88 11.74 9.81
CA ALA A 199 -5.00 12.90 9.87
C ALA A 199 -3.67 12.64 9.13
N PRO A 200 -3.67 12.69 7.78
CA PRO A 200 -2.45 12.53 7.00
C PRO A 200 -1.59 13.80 7.04
N VAL A 201 -0.28 13.61 7.16
CA VAL A 201 0.73 14.68 7.19
C VAL A 201 1.83 14.36 6.19
N VAL A 202 2.15 15.31 5.31
CA VAL A 202 3.32 15.25 4.44
C VAL A 202 4.44 16.08 5.04
N ALA A 203 5.67 15.57 5.00
CA ALA A 203 6.85 16.25 5.53
C ALA A 203 7.99 16.28 4.51
N ASP A 204 8.98 17.12 4.80
CA ASP A 204 10.11 17.42 3.91
C ASP A 204 11.18 16.33 3.95
N TYR A 205 10.81 15.14 3.48
CA TYR A 205 11.72 14.05 3.12
C TYR A 205 11.11 13.25 1.96
N TYR A 206 11.96 12.62 1.17
CA TYR A 206 11.53 12.03 -0.11
C TYR A 206 10.56 10.88 0.07
N SER A 207 10.94 9.81 0.79
CA SER A 207 10.12 8.62 0.98
C SER A 207 10.26 8.03 2.37
N GLY A 208 9.31 7.20 2.74
CA GLY A 208 9.12 6.63 4.06
C GLY A 208 7.76 7.03 4.62
N MET A 209 7.24 6.21 5.51
CA MET A 209 5.89 6.40 6.06
C MET A 209 5.76 5.76 7.44
N GLU A 210 5.17 6.51 8.34
CA GLU A 210 4.70 6.05 9.63
C GLU A 210 3.18 6.20 9.68
N VAL A 211 2.47 5.13 10.03
CA VAL A 211 1.03 5.15 10.29
C VAL A 211 0.79 4.74 11.73
N THR A 212 0.14 5.61 12.50
CA THR A 212 -0.15 5.39 13.92
C THR A 212 -1.66 5.32 14.15
N VAL A 213 -2.09 4.27 14.86
CA VAL A 213 -3.46 4.08 15.34
C VAL A 213 -3.43 4.11 16.86
N PRO A 214 -3.77 5.26 17.49
CA PRO A 214 -3.85 5.35 18.95
C PRO A 214 -5.12 4.67 19.47
N LEU A 215 -5.00 3.92 20.56
CA LEU A 215 -6.09 3.19 21.18
C LEU A 215 -6.09 3.42 22.70
N PHE A 216 -7.28 3.58 23.26
CA PHE A 216 -7.51 3.38 24.67
C PHE A 216 -7.89 1.92 24.94
N ARG A 217 -7.52 1.39 26.11
CA ARG A 217 -7.91 0.04 26.54
C ARG A 217 -9.42 -0.21 26.36
N SER A 218 -10.23 0.79 26.67
CA SER A 218 -11.70 0.70 26.57
C SER A 218 -12.24 0.43 25.17
N GLN A 219 -11.41 0.60 24.13
CA GLN A 219 -11.75 0.29 22.73
C GLN A 219 -11.46 -1.17 22.38
N LEU A 220 -10.73 -1.88 23.23
CA LEU A 220 -10.28 -3.26 23.02
C LEU A 220 -11.11 -4.24 23.86
N ARG A 221 -11.35 -5.42 23.30
CA ARG A 221 -11.93 -6.59 23.98
C ARG A 221 -10.80 -7.54 24.36
N CYS A 222 -10.02 -7.17 25.36
CA CYS A 222 -8.85 -7.91 25.82
C CYS A 222 -8.84 -8.04 27.34
N GLY A 223 -7.95 -8.89 27.88
CA GLY A 223 -7.74 -9.10 29.31
C GLY A 223 -6.99 -7.96 30.01
N GLU A 224 -6.15 -8.32 30.97
CA GLU A 224 -5.45 -7.35 31.84
C GLU A 224 -4.20 -6.74 31.18
N HIS A 225 -3.62 -7.41 30.16
CA HIS A 225 -2.37 -7.04 29.52
C HIS A 225 -2.55 -6.75 28.01
N PRO A 226 -3.29 -5.69 27.63
CA PRO A 226 -3.61 -5.38 26.23
C PRO A 226 -2.39 -5.19 25.33
N VAL A 227 -1.29 -4.63 25.84
CA VAL A 227 -0.06 -4.49 25.04
C VAL A 227 0.46 -5.87 24.60
N GLN A 228 0.54 -6.81 25.53
CA GLN A 228 0.99 -8.17 25.25
C GLN A 228 0.00 -8.88 24.30
N GLU A 229 -1.29 -8.85 24.61
CA GLU A 229 -2.32 -9.54 23.82
C GLU A 229 -2.38 -9.04 22.38
N VAL A 230 -2.30 -7.74 22.17
CA VAL A 230 -2.25 -7.13 20.83
C VAL A 230 -0.96 -7.49 20.10
N THR A 231 0.18 -7.49 20.80
CA THR A 231 1.47 -7.88 20.21
C THR A 231 1.43 -9.36 19.77
N GLU A 232 0.93 -10.24 20.61
CA GLU A 232 0.79 -11.67 20.30
C GLU A 232 -0.17 -11.90 19.14
N CYS A 233 -1.28 -11.16 19.09
CA CYS A 233 -2.22 -11.22 17.97
C CYS A 233 -1.54 -10.86 16.65
N LEU A 234 -0.79 -9.76 16.60
CA LEU A 234 -0.07 -9.35 15.39
C LEU A 234 1.02 -10.37 15.03
N LYS A 235 1.80 -10.84 16.01
CA LYS A 235 2.82 -11.88 15.78
C LYS A 235 2.22 -13.17 15.23
N ALA A 236 1.11 -13.62 15.78
CA ALA A 236 0.41 -14.82 15.30
C ALA A 236 -0.14 -14.63 13.89
N HIS A 237 -0.74 -13.46 13.60
CA HIS A 237 -1.32 -13.17 12.28
C HIS A 237 -0.25 -13.12 11.18
N TYR A 238 0.88 -12.49 11.44
CA TYR A 238 1.97 -12.32 10.46
C TYR A 238 3.06 -13.40 10.57
N ALA A 239 2.81 -14.47 11.33
CA ALA A 239 3.76 -15.58 11.45
C ALA A 239 4.09 -16.16 10.06
N GLY A 240 5.39 -16.23 9.74
CA GLY A 240 5.87 -16.75 8.44
C GLY A 240 5.78 -15.73 7.28
N SER A 241 5.26 -14.53 7.50
CA SER A 241 5.37 -13.45 6.49
C SER A 241 6.82 -13.03 6.31
N ARG A 242 7.23 -12.85 5.04
CA ARG A 242 8.57 -12.36 4.67
C ARG A 242 8.59 -10.86 4.38
N VAL A 243 7.42 -10.20 4.41
CA VAL A 243 7.25 -8.81 3.97
C VAL A 243 6.62 -7.94 5.06
N VAL A 244 5.92 -8.55 6.03
CA VAL A 244 5.38 -7.85 7.20
C VAL A 244 5.97 -8.47 8.45
N HIS A 245 6.59 -7.67 9.28
CA HIS A 245 7.27 -8.09 10.50
C HIS A 245 6.69 -7.37 11.72
N VAL A 246 6.69 -8.03 12.87
CA VAL A 246 6.35 -7.40 14.15
C VAL A 246 7.64 -7.22 14.94
N ALA A 247 7.91 -5.99 15.36
CA ALA A 247 9.12 -5.62 16.09
C ALA A 247 9.25 -6.42 17.40
N SER A 248 10.48 -6.81 17.71
CA SER A 248 10.85 -7.33 19.02
C SER A 248 11.04 -6.18 20.03
N GLU A 249 11.12 -6.51 21.30
CA GLU A 249 11.47 -5.52 22.35
C GLU A 249 12.83 -4.87 22.06
N ALA A 250 13.82 -5.65 21.61
CA ALA A 250 15.14 -5.17 21.25
C ALA A 250 15.10 -4.17 20.07
N ASP A 251 14.24 -4.41 19.07
CA ASP A 251 14.04 -3.45 17.96
C ASP A 251 13.50 -2.12 18.47
N ILE A 252 12.53 -2.17 19.39
CA ILE A 252 11.90 -0.98 19.98
C ILE A 252 12.90 -0.22 20.87
N GLU A 253 13.64 -0.93 21.72
CA GLU A 253 14.68 -0.35 22.56
C GLU A 253 15.78 0.33 21.71
N GLY A 254 16.18 -0.31 20.59
CA GLY A 254 17.16 0.22 19.66
C GLY A 254 16.77 1.56 19.02
N MET A 255 15.49 1.90 19.01
CA MET A 255 14.99 3.19 18.50
C MET A 255 15.24 4.37 19.48
N ASN A 256 15.67 4.11 20.70
CA ASN A 256 16.02 5.13 21.70
C ASN A 256 14.89 6.19 21.91
N GLY A 257 13.64 5.75 21.88
CA GLY A 257 12.47 6.61 22.11
C GLY A 257 12.02 7.44 20.90
N PHE A 258 12.60 7.24 19.72
CA PHE A 258 12.23 7.95 18.49
C PHE A 258 11.96 6.99 17.33
N ILE A 259 10.89 7.24 16.58
CA ILE A 259 10.58 6.51 15.35
C ILE A 259 10.83 7.45 14.17
N PRO A 260 11.90 7.25 13.40
CA PRO A 260 12.11 8.03 12.17
C PRO A 260 11.17 7.53 11.08
N ALA A 261 10.19 8.34 10.67
CA ALA A 261 9.22 7.97 9.64
C ALA A 261 9.87 7.59 8.28
N GLY A 262 11.08 8.06 8.01
CA GLY A 262 11.90 7.66 6.86
C GLY A 262 12.77 6.42 7.09
N GLY A 263 12.70 5.77 8.25
CA GLY A 263 13.63 4.70 8.65
C GLY A 263 13.62 3.45 7.74
N MET A 264 12.54 3.25 7.00
CA MET A 264 12.42 2.16 6.04
C MET A 264 12.38 2.63 4.57
N SER A 265 12.83 3.85 4.30
CA SER A 265 12.90 4.36 2.93
C SER A 265 13.75 3.46 2.03
N GLY A 266 13.25 3.18 0.84
CA GLY A 266 13.91 2.31 -0.14
C GLY A 266 13.71 0.80 0.07
N ARG A 267 12.96 0.39 1.11
CA ARG A 267 12.63 -1.01 1.40
C ARG A 267 11.21 -1.37 0.94
N ASP A 268 10.95 -2.66 0.79
CA ASP A 268 9.66 -3.19 0.33
C ASP A 268 8.92 -4.01 1.40
N ASP A 269 9.45 -4.07 2.61
CA ASP A 269 8.82 -4.68 3.78
C ASP A 269 8.17 -3.62 4.70
N MET A 270 7.48 -4.10 5.72
CA MET A 270 6.75 -3.30 6.70
C MET A 270 7.05 -3.81 8.10
N LEU A 271 7.35 -2.89 9.03
CA LEU A 271 7.56 -3.18 10.43
C LEU A 271 6.36 -2.67 11.25
N LEU A 272 5.77 -3.56 12.06
CA LEU A 272 4.66 -3.25 12.95
C LEU A 272 5.16 -3.20 14.39
N MET A 273 4.64 -2.27 15.17
CA MET A 273 4.98 -2.08 16.58
C MET A 273 3.73 -1.86 17.42
N VAL A 274 3.74 -2.37 18.65
CA VAL A 274 2.75 -2.07 19.68
C VAL A 274 3.49 -1.35 20.82
N LEU A 275 3.14 -0.09 21.03
CA LEU A 275 3.83 0.80 21.97
C LEU A 275 2.85 1.32 23.01
N GLY A 276 3.36 1.87 24.11
CA GLY A 276 2.58 2.50 25.16
C GLY A 276 2.51 1.67 26.44
N ASN A 277 1.33 1.60 27.02
CA ASN A 277 1.05 0.85 28.26
C ASN A 277 -0.36 0.26 28.22
N ASP A 278 -0.71 -0.53 29.24
CA ASP A 278 -1.99 -1.25 29.28
C ASP A 278 -3.25 -0.35 29.32
N GLU A 279 -3.11 0.95 29.52
CA GLU A 279 -4.22 1.90 29.46
C GLU A 279 -4.33 2.61 28.09
N ARG A 280 -3.19 2.82 27.42
CA ARG A 280 -3.07 3.58 26.17
C ARG A 280 -2.02 2.96 25.27
N LEU A 281 -2.44 2.49 24.11
CA LEU A 281 -1.60 1.86 23.12
C LEU A 281 -1.45 2.76 21.89
N GLN A 282 -0.31 2.64 21.23
CA GLN A 282 -0.10 3.13 19.89
C GLN A 282 0.30 1.94 19.01
N LEU A 283 -0.53 1.64 18.04
CA LEU A 283 -0.16 0.68 17.00
C LEU A 283 0.54 1.47 15.90
N VAL A 284 1.73 1.06 15.53
CA VAL A 284 2.54 1.78 14.53
C VAL A 284 2.94 0.83 13.42
N SER A 285 2.80 1.27 12.16
CA SER A 285 3.41 0.62 11.02
C SER A 285 4.41 1.56 10.36
N LEU A 286 5.62 1.06 10.12
CA LEU A 286 6.73 1.78 9.50
C LEU A 286 7.10 1.06 8.20
N PHE A 287 7.17 1.80 7.08
CA PHE A 287 7.47 1.25 5.75
C PHE A 287 7.76 2.35 4.72
N ASP A 288 8.16 1.98 3.51
CA ASP A 288 8.30 2.95 2.41
C ASP A 288 6.96 3.12 1.66
N ASN A 289 6.47 4.35 1.57
CA ASN A 289 5.27 4.70 0.80
C ASN A 289 5.38 4.35 -0.70
N LEU A 290 6.58 4.24 -1.24
CA LEU A 290 6.87 3.83 -2.61
C LEU A 290 7.26 2.34 -2.72
N GLY A 291 7.63 1.71 -1.61
CA GLY A 291 7.91 0.28 -1.47
C GLY A 291 6.62 -0.53 -1.21
N LYS A 292 6.46 -1.08 0.01
CA LYS A 292 5.25 -1.82 0.44
C LYS A 292 3.99 -0.97 0.32
N GLY A 293 4.11 0.36 0.33
CA GLY A 293 3.00 1.28 0.13
C GLY A 293 2.55 1.45 -1.34
N SER A 294 3.30 0.98 -2.34
CA SER A 294 3.00 1.20 -3.77
C SER A 294 3.66 0.18 -4.70
N SER A 295 4.82 0.53 -5.31
CA SER A 295 5.46 -0.29 -6.34
C SER A 295 5.97 -1.64 -5.82
N GLY A 296 6.44 -1.72 -4.58
CA GLY A 296 6.84 -2.97 -3.94
C GLY A 296 5.65 -3.92 -3.79
N ALA A 297 4.51 -3.43 -3.30
CA ALA A 297 3.27 -4.21 -3.22
C ALA A 297 2.79 -4.67 -4.61
N ALA A 298 2.92 -3.80 -5.64
CA ALA A 298 2.56 -4.18 -7.01
C ALA A 298 3.45 -5.31 -7.54
N VAL A 299 4.77 -5.26 -7.30
CA VAL A 299 5.70 -6.31 -7.70
C VAL A 299 5.44 -7.61 -6.94
N GLN A 300 5.14 -7.55 -5.64
CA GLN A 300 4.73 -8.70 -4.86
C GLN A 300 3.47 -9.36 -5.44
N CYS A 301 2.43 -8.57 -5.72
CA CYS A 301 1.21 -9.07 -6.34
C CYS A 301 1.48 -9.69 -7.72
N LEU A 302 2.29 -9.03 -8.55
CA LEU A 302 2.70 -9.55 -9.86
C LEU A 302 3.38 -10.91 -9.74
N ASN A 303 4.32 -11.05 -8.81
CA ASN A 303 5.01 -12.32 -8.57
C ASN A 303 4.02 -13.43 -8.18
N LEU A 304 3.12 -13.16 -7.24
CA LEU A 304 2.07 -14.11 -6.82
C LEU A 304 1.12 -14.47 -7.97
N MET A 305 0.69 -13.49 -8.77
CA MET A 305 -0.14 -13.73 -9.94
C MET A 305 0.52 -14.68 -10.95
N LEU A 306 1.84 -14.70 -11.00
CA LEU A 306 2.63 -15.54 -11.92
C LEU A 306 3.12 -16.84 -11.29
N GLY A 307 2.84 -17.10 -10.01
CA GLY A 307 3.35 -18.26 -9.28
C GLY A 307 4.85 -18.21 -9.01
N LEU A 308 5.45 -17.01 -9.05
CA LEU A 308 6.85 -16.77 -8.70
C LEU A 308 7.01 -16.61 -7.18
N ASP A 309 8.26 -16.65 -6.70
CA ASP A 309 8.56 -16.25 -5.32
C ASP A 309 8.10 -14.81 -5.09
N GLU A 310 7.23 -14.59 -4.10
CA GLU A 310 6.61 -13.28 -3.84
C GLU A 310 7.60 -12.16 -3.57
N THR A 311 8.79 -12.50 -3.06
CA THR A 311 9.84 -11.53 -2.71
C THR A 311 10.83 -11.29 -3.84
N TYR A 312 10.69 -11.96 -4.97
CA TYR A 312 11.63 -11.81 -6.08
C TYR A 312 11.65 -10.37 -6.62
N GLY A 313 12.85 -9.76 -6.58
CA GLY A 313 13.06 -8.35 -6.96
C GLY A 313 12.57 -7.32 -5.93
N LEU A 314 12.18 -7.75 -4.72
CA LEU A 314 11.92 -6.85 -3.60
C LEU A 314 13.19 -6.59 -2.80
N LYS A 315 13.29 -5.40 -2.21
CA LYS A 315 14.35 -5.00 -1.29
C LYS A 315 13.87 -5.20 0.14
N LEU A 316 14.21 -6.33 0.70
CA LEU A 316 13.91 -6.69 2.09
C LEU A 316 15.19 -6.57 2.95
N VAL A 317 15.04 -6.71 4.30
CA VAL A 317 16.19 -6.79 5.23
C VAL A 317 16.94 -8.08 5.04
#